data_e453c8ea5b0c6925ddaaed9b2badc1d9
#
_entry.id   e453c8ea5b0c6925ddaaed9b2badc1d9
#
_cell.length_a   1.000
_cell.length_b   1.000
_cell.length_c   1.000
_cell.angle_alpha   90.00
_cell.angle_beta   90.00
_cell.angle_gamma   90.00
#
_symmetry.space_group_name_H-M   'P 1'
#
loop_
_entity.id
_entity.type
_entity.pdbx_description
1 polymer ?
#
loop_
_entity_poly.entity_id
_entity_poly.type
_entity_poly.pdbx_seq_one_letter_code
_entity_poly.pdbx_strand_id
1 'polypeptide(L)'
;MCDRTENKIEKTLAQAGIREEEACAASIEKAEVSIRKKFHKELFSPFARACKTYRLIREGDHIAVCISGGKDSMLMAKLFQEIQKHREMSFDLTFLVMDPGYNAENRALIEANAKRLGIPITVYESDIFGAVDTIDKNPCYLCARMRRGHLYARARELGCNKIALGHHYDDVIETILMGMLQSGQLQTMMPKLHSTNFPGMELIRPMYFIREADVCRWRDYNDLRFLQCACHFTETCWTVREDGSAASKRMETKRLIAELKKTNPFVESNIFKSVGNVNIDTVLAYKKNGIRHSFLEDYETEEPE
;
A
#
# COMPACT_ATOMS: atom_id res chain seq x y z
N MET A 1 19.58 -48.29 26.07
CA MET A 1 20.17 -47.70 24.81
C MET A 1 19.25 -46.67 24.14
N CYS A 2 17.97 -46.68 24.38
CA CYS A 2 16.99 -45.71 23.80
C CYS A 2 17.19 -44.28 24.29
N ASP A 3 17.47 -44.09 25.57
CA ASP A 3 17.52 -42.79 26.27
C ASP A 3 18.65 -41.83 25.78
N ARG A 4 19.78 -42.36 25.28
CA ARG A 4 20.88 -41.52 24.75
C ARG A 4 20.64 -40.96 23.36
N THR A 5 19.80 -41.64 22.55
CA THR A 5 19.52 -41.25 21.18
C THR A 5 18.46 -40.15 21.15
N GLU A 6 17.45 -40.25 22.01
CA GLU A 6 16.41 -39.21 22.18
C GLU A 6 17.02 -37.88 22.68
N ASN A 7 17.86 -37.93 23.69
CA ASN A 7 18.56 -36.77 24.26
C ASN A 7 19.49 -36.07 23.22
N LYS A 8 20.05 -36.84 22.26
CA LYS A 8 20.88 -36.28 21.19
C LYS A 8 20.07 -35.60 20.10
N ILE A 9 18.89 -36.15 19.77
CA ILE A 9 17.95 -35.57 18.80
C ILE A 9 17.35 -34.28 19.35
N GLU A 10 16.90 -34.27 20.62
CA GLU A 10 16.38 -33.07 21.28
C GLU A 10 17.43 -31.95 21.34
N LYS A 11 18.69 -32.28 21.69
CA LYS A 11 19.77 -31.26 21.66
C LYS A 11 20.07 -30.74 20.26
N THR A 12 19.99 -31.58 19.24
CA THR A 12 20.21 -31.15 17.84
C THR A 12 19.07 -30.26 17.36
N LEU A 13 17.82 -30.60 17.68
CA LEU A 13 16.65 -29.80 17.39
C LEU A 13 16.65 -28.46 18.12
N ALA A 14 17.06 -28.45 19.41
CA ALA A 14 17.21 -27.24 20.19
C ALA A 14 18.30 -26.31 19.61
N GLN A 15 19.45 -26.87 19.20
CA GLN A 15 20.51 -26.11 18.53
C GLN A 15 20.10 -25.57 17.16
N ALA A 16 19.31 -26.33 16.39
CA ALA A 16 18.74 -25.86 15.11
C ALA A 16 17.75 -24.71 15.34
N GLY A 17 16.89 -24.83 16.36
CA GLY A 17 15.96 -23.77 16.77
C GLY A 17 16.66 -22.47 17.18
N ILE A 18 17.71 -22.57 18.02
CA ILE A 18 18.52 -21.41 18.43
C ILE A 18 19.15 -20.72 17.22
N ARG A 19 19.73 -21.46 16.27
CA ARG A 19 20.30 -20.89 15.04
C ARG A 19 19.27 -20.20 14.16
N GLU A 20 18.06 -20.74 14.08
CA GLU A 20 16.96 -20.13 13.32
C GLU A 20 16.49 -18.82 13.97
N GLU A 21 16.39 -18.78 15.29
CA GLU A 21 16.04 -17.56 16.03
C GLU A 21 17.11 -16.47 15.89
N GLU A 22 18.39 -16.81 15.99
CA GLU A 22 19.50 -15.89 15.77
C GLU A 22 19.51 -15.33 14.34
N ALA A 23 19.28 -16.17 13.33
CA ALA A 23 19.19 -15.75 11.92
C ALA A 23 17.98 -14.84 11.69
N CYS A 24 16.86 -15.11 12.34
CA CYS A 24 15.67 -14.27 12.30
C CYS A 24 15.94 -12.90 12.94
N ALA A 25 16.53 -12.86 14.13
CA ALA A 25 16.91 -11.63 14.83
C ALA A 25 17.87 -10.77 13.98
N ALA A 26 18.88 -11.37 13.37
CA ALA A 26 19.81 -10.68 12.46
C ALA A 26 19.11 -10.12 11.21
N SER A 27 18.12 -10.83 10.66
CA SER A 27 17.32 -10.35 9.53
C SER A 27 16.46 -9.13 9.90
N ILE A 28 15.81 -9.17 11.07
CA ILE A 28 15.04 -8.05 11.61
C ILE A 28 15.93 -6.82 11.79
N GLU A 29 17.06 -6.99 12.45
CA GLU A 29 18.01 -5.90 12.70
C GLU A 29 18.56 -5.30 11.39
N LYS A 30 18.94 -6.15 10.41
CA LYS A 30 19.38 -5.71 9.07
C LYS A 30 18.32 -4.82 8.41
N ALA A 31 17.06 -5.25 8.41
CA ALA A 31 15.95 -4.50 7.81
C ALA A 31 15.74 -3.15 8.51
N GLU A 32 15.74 -3.12 9.85
CA GLU A 32 15.56 -1.89 10.63
C GLU A 32 16.72 -0.91 10.48
N VAL A 33 17.96 -1.39 10.58
CA VAL A 33 19.16 -0.58 10.39
C VAL A 33 19.22 -0.03 8.97
N SER A 34 18.79 -0.81 7.97
CA SER A 34 18.74 -0.35 6.58
C SER A 34 17.80 0.84 6.41
N ILE A 35 16.63 0.83 7.05
CA ILE A 35 15.66 1.94 7.04
C ILE A 35 16.24 3.17 7.76
N ARG A 36 16.82 2.98 8.96
CA ARG A 36 17.36 4.08 9.78
C ARG A 36 18.60 4.75 9.17
N LYS A 37 19.42 4.00 8.43
CA LYS A 37 20.71 4.50 7.90
C LYS A 37 20.69 4.62 6.37
N LYS A 38 20.73 3.49 5.66
CA LYS A 38 20.97 3.45 4.20
C LYS A 38 19.83 4.06 3.39
N PHE A 39 18.59 3.78 3.78
CA PHE A 39 17.37 4.23 3.09
C PHE A 39 16.61 5.31 3.85
N HIS A 40 17.24 5.96 4.81
CA HIS A 40 16.58 6.99 5.62
C HIS A 40 15.97 8.11 4.77
N LYS A 41 16.73 8.63 3.80
CA LYS A 41 16.31 9.75 2.94
C LYS A 41 15.23 9.33 1.95
N GLU A 42 15.25 8.11 1.47
CA GLU A 42 14.38 7.59 0.43
C GLU A 42 13.09 6.97 0.99
N LEU A 43 13.12 6.41 2.20
CA LEU A 43 12.00 5.69 2.78
C LEU A 43 11.48 6.33 4.07
N PHE A 44 12.30 6.43 5.12
CA PHE A 44 11.82 6.90 6.42
C PHE A 44 11.42 8.38 6.41
N SER A 45 12.29 9.25 5.90
CA SER A 45 12.01 10.70 5.84
C SER A 45 10.77 11.03 4.98
N PRO A 46 10.56 10.46 3.77
CA PRO A 46 9.32 10.65 3.01
C PRO A 46 8.08 10.10 3.71
N PHE A 47 8.18 8.96 4.42
CA PHE A 47 7.09 8.41 5.21
C PHE A 47 6.69 9.35 6.35
N ALA A 48 7.63 9.77 7.17
CA ALA A 48 7.40 10.71 8.26
C ALA A 48 6.84 12.04 7.75
N ARG A 49 7.38 12.55 6.63
CA ARG A 49 6.88 13.76 5.97
C ARG A 49 5.43 13.60 5.51
N ALA A 50 5.05 12.47 4.91
CA ALA A 50 3.66 12.24 4.51
C ALA A 50 2.72 12.20 5.73
N CYS A 51 3.13 11.51 6.80
CA CYS A 51 2.38 11.47 8.05
C CYS A 51 2.15 12.87 8.63
N LYS A 52 3.18 13.70 8.63
CA LYS A 52 3.12 15.08 9.14
C LYS A 52 2.30 15.99 8.21
N THR A 53 2.61 16.02 6.91
CA THR A 53 1.98 16.91 5.92
C THR A 53 0.47 16.71 5.85
N TYR A 54 0.04 15.45 5.83
CA TYR A 54 -1.37 15.10 5.70
C TYR A 54 -2.04 14.79 7.04
N ARG A 55 -1.32 14.92 8.16
CA ARG A 55 -1.84 14.60 9.51
C ARG A 55 -2.49 13.22 9.54
N LEU A 56 -1.72 12.20 9.09
CA LEU A 56 -2.24 10.85 8.94
C LEU A 56 -2.35 10.11 10.26
N ILE A 57 -1.48 10.43 11.22
CA ILE A 57 -1.43 9.83 12.56
C ILE A 57 -1.76 10.93 13.57
N ARG A 58 -2.56 10.60 14.58
CA ARG A 58 -2.92 11.45 15.72
C ARG A 58 -2.68 10.69 17.01
N GLU A 59 -2.57 11.44 18.10
CA GLU A 59 -2.52 10.88 19.45
C GLU A 59 -3.73 9.99 19.71
N GLY A 60 -3.50 8.78 20.24
CA GLY A 60 -4.55 7.82 20.58
C GLY A 60 -5.13 7.05 19.38
N ASP A 61 -4.59 7.20 18.16
CA ASP A 61 -5.03 6.38 17.03
C ASP A 61 -4.72 4.90 17.24
N HIS A 62 -5.62 4.03 16.80
CA HIS A 62 -5.34 2.61 16.62
C HIS A 62 -5.44 2.26 15.14
N ILE A 63 -4.31 1.94 14.52
CA ILE A 63 -4.16 1.81 13.07
C ILE A 63 -4.03 0.35 12.67
N ALA A 64 -4.95 -0.14 11.84
CA ALA A 64 -4.80 -1.41 11.16
C ALA A 64 -3.90 -1.25 9.93
N VAL A 65 -2.68 -1.74 10.00
CA VAL A 65 -1.73 -1.79 8.88
C VAL A 65 -2.08 -2.99 8.02
N CYS A 66 -2.65 -2.74 6.84
CA CYS A 66 -3.16 -3.79 5.95
C CYS A 66 -2.02 -4.41 5.15
N ILE A 67 -1.76 -5.69 5.37
CA ILE A 67 -0.69 -6.46 4.74
C ILE A 67 -1.27 -7.35 3.66
N SER A 68 -0.84 -7.15 2.41
CA SER A 68 -1.22 -7.96 1.25
C SER A 68 -0.22 -9.06 0.90
N GLY A 69 0.90 -9.14 1.62
CA GLY A 69 2.03 -10.02 1.29
C GLY A 69 2.98 -9.45 0.23
N GLY A 70 2.65 -8.33 -0.39
CA GLY A 70 3.53 -7.63 -1.33
C GLY A 70 4.58 -6.75 -0.63
N LYS A 71 5.63 -6.39 -1.39
CA LYS A 71 6.77 -5.57 -0.93
C LYS A 71 6.35 -4.27 -0.23
N ASP A 72 5.34 -3.58 -0.79
CA ASP A 72 4.92 -2.25 -0.34
C ASP A 72 4.26 -2.33 1.05
N SER A 73 3.36 -3.28 1.25
CA SER A 73 2.67 -3.46 2.53
C SER A 73 3.60 -3.92 3.66
N MET A 74 4.59 -4.76 3.35
CA MET A 74 5.58 -5.22 4.33
C MET A 74 6.56 -4.11 4.70
N LEU A 75 7.02 -3.30 3.73
CA LEU A 75 7.82 -2.11 4.02
C LEU A 75 7.02 -1.10 4.86
N MET A 76 5.76 -0.84 4.50
CA MET A 76 4.88 0.04 5.27
C MET A 76 4.78 -0.39 6.73
N ALA A 77 4.63 -1.69 7.00
CA ALA A 77 4.60 -2.23 8.35
C ALA A 77 5.90 -1.93 9.12
N LYS A 78 7.06 -2.12 8.48
CA LYS A 78 8.36 -1.78 9.10
C LYS A 78 8.51 -0.29 9.36
N LEU A 79 8.06 0.57 8.44
CA LEU A 79 8.10 2.02 8.63
C LEU A 79 7.19 2.48 9.78
N PHE A 80 6.02 1.85 9.97
CA PHE A 80 5.16 2.09 11.12
C PHE A 80 5.81 1.64 12.45
N GLN A 81 6.44 0.47 12.47
CA GLN A 81 7.19 0.03 13.64
C GLN A 81 8.34 1.00 13.97
N GLU A 82 9.00 1.52 12.94
CA GLU A 82 10.12 2.45 13.12
C GLU A 82 9.65 3.81 13.64
N ILE A 83 8.58 4.40 13.06
CA ILE A 83 8.08 5.70 13.53
C ILE A 83 7.50 5.61 14.96
N GLN A 84 6.91 4.47 15.34
CA GLN A 84 6.41 4.26 16.70
C GLN A 84 7.54 4.26 17.75
N LYS A 85 8.76 3.83 17.38
CA LYS A 85 9.94 3.85 18.26
C LYS A 85 10.38 5.27 18.63
N HIS A 86 10.08 6.27 17.81
CA HIS A 86 10.45 7.67 18.08
C HIS A 86 9.60 8.33 19.16
N ARG A 87 8.43 7.75 19.53
CA ARG A 87 7.57 8.17 20.65
C ARG A 87 7.14 9.65 20.62
N GLU A 88 7.12 10.29 19.47
CA GLU A 88 6.60 11.67 19.32
C GLU A 88 5.08 11.73 19.52
N MET A 89 4.38 10.64 19.24
CA MET A 89 2.94 10.45 19.45
C MET A 89 2.69 9.02 19.94
N SER A 90 1.72 8.85 20.83
CA SER A 90 1.25 7.52 21.25
C SER A 90 0.13 7.06 20.34
N PHE A 91 0.30 5.90 19.70
CA PHE A 91 -0.70 5.24 18.88
C PHE A 91 -0.45 3.74 18.86
N ASP A 92 -1.49 2.97 18.61
CA ASP A 92 -1.45 1.52 18.55
C ASP A 92 -1.46 1.01 17.12
N LEU A 93 -0.85 -0.16 16.91
CA LEU A 93 -0.74 -0.82 15.61
C LEU A 93 -1.30 -2.24 15.68
N THR A 94 -2.13 -2.59 14.71
CA THR A 94 -2.52 -3.97 14.40
C THR A 94 -2.10 -4.29 12.98
N PHE A 95 -1.29 -5.33 12.77
CA PHE A 95 -0.84 -5.75 11.44
C PHE A 95 -1.79 -6.81 10.90
N LEU A 96 -2.66 -6.41 9.99
CA LEU A 96 -3.81 -7.19 9.56
C LEU A 96 -3.55 -7.81 8.17
N VAL A 97 -3.55 -9.13 8.10
CA VAL A 97 -3.54 -9.89 6.84
C VAL A 97 -4.93 -10.42 6.58
N MET A 98 -5.51 -10.02 5.47
CA MET A 98 -6.73 -10.66 4.97
C MET A 98 -6.35 -11.73 3.96
N ASP A 99 -6.70 -12.97 4.28
CA ASP A 99 -6.58 -14.10 3.38
C ASP A 99 -7.89 -14.24 2.56
N PRO A 100 -7.86 -13.92 1.26
CA PRO A 100 -9.04 -14.02 0.41
C PRO A 100 -9.24 -15.42 -0.20
N GLY A 101 -8.51 -16.43 0.27
CA GLY A 101 -8.42 -17.78 -0.28
C GLY A 101 -7.05 -18.07 -0.92
N TYR A 102 -5.96 -17.66 -0.26
CA TYR A 102 -4.60 -17.96 -0.73
C TYR A 102 -4.33 -19.46 -0.77
N ASN A 103 -3.52 -19.91 -1.74
CA ASN A 103 -2.93 -21.24 -1.67
C ASN A 103 -1.92 -21.32 -0.49
N ALA A 104 -1.62 -22.56 -0.07
CA ALA A 104 -0.75 -22.82 1.08
C ALA A 104 0.66 -22.18 0.92
N GLU A 105 1.21 -22.15 -0.30
CA GLU A 105 2.53 -21.59 -0.59
C GLU A 105 2.54 -20.08 -0.40
N ASN A 106 1.54 -19.37 -0.93
CA ASN A 106 1.40 -17.92 -0.79
C ASN A 106 1.20 -17.53 0.67
N ARG A 107 0.38 -18.29 1.40
CA ARG A 107 0.17 -18.06 2.83
C ARG A 107 1.45 -18.26 3.63
N ALA A 108 2.16 -19.37 3.41
CA ALA A 108 3.44 -19.65 4.06
C ALA A 108 4.50 -18.56 3.75
N LEU A 109 4.55 -18.05 2.52
CA LEU A 109 5.46 -16.97 2.15
C LEU A 109 5.16 -15.66 2.90
N ILE A 110 3.88 -15.32 3.08
CA ILE A 110 3.48 -14.12 3.86
C ILE A 110 3.95 -14.26 5.31
N GLU A 111 3.68 -15.40 5.93
CA GLU A 111 4.03 -15.69 7.32
C GLU A 111 5.55 -15.72 7.54
N ALA A 112 6.29 -16.36 6.61
CA ALA A 112 7.75 -16.39 6.64
C ALA A 112 8.37 -14.99 6.52
N ASN A 113 7.86 -14.13 5.63
CA ASN A 113 8.32 -12.76 5.51
C ASN A 113 7.97 -11.93 6.75
N ALA A 114 6.78 -12.12 7.31
CA ALA A 114 6.39 -11.45 8.56
C ALA A 114 7.34 -11.83 9.71
N LYS A 115 7.66 -13.13 9.86
CA LYS A 115 8.64 -13.64 10.83
C LYS A 115 10.02 -13.02 10.60
N ARG A 116 10.54 -13.05 9.35
CA ARG A 116 11.86 -12.47 8.99
C ARG A 116 11.96 -10.96 9.26
N LEU A 117 10.84 -10.25 9.19
CA LEU A 117 10.77 -8.80 9.40
C LEU A 117 10.33 -8.43 10.84
N GLY A 118 10.00 -9.40 11.70
CA GLY A 118 9.51 -9.16 13.05
C GLY A 118 8.18 -8.39 13.06
N ILE A 119 7.27 -8.72 12.15
CA ILE A 119 5.95 -8.12 12.06
C ILE A 119 4.93 -9.08 12.69
N PRO A 120 4.30 -8.73 13.83
CA PRO A 120 3.31 -9.58 14.49
C PRO A 120 1.97 -9.50 13.74
N ILE A 121 1.80 -10.35 12.73
CA ILE A 121 0.60 -10.34 11.90
C ILE A 121 -0.59 -11.04 12.58
N THR A 122 -1.78 -10.45 12.40
CA THR A 122 -3.08 -11.09 12.68
C THR A 122 -3.72 -11.45 11.35
N VAL A 123 -3.97 -12.74 11.15
CA VAL A 123 -4.55 -13.23 9.89
C VAL A 123 -6.01 -13.58 10.12
N TYR A 124 -6.87 -13.18 9.19
CA TYR A 124 -8.25 -13.65 9.13
C TYR A 124 -8.60 -14.11 7.71
N GLU A 125 -9.44 -15.11 7.62
CA GLU A 125 -9.84 -15.73 6.38
C GLU A 125 -11.15 -15.14 5.86
N SER A 126 -11.28 -15.09 4.54
CA SER A 126 -12.51 -14.68 3.84
C SER A 126 -12.58 -15.40 2.50
N ASP A 127 -13.76 -15.80 2.08
CA ASP A 127 -13.97 -16.46 0.78
C ASP A 127 -14.29 -15.46 -0.34
N ILE A 128 -13.40 -14.47 -0.52
CA ILE A 128 -13.61 -13.46 -1.57
C ILE A 128 -13.30 -14.04 -2.95
N PHE A 129 -12.29 -14.89 -3.08
CA PHE A 129 -11.95 -15.46 -4.38
C PHE A 129 -13.06 -16.36 -4.90
N GLY A 130 -13.64 -17.24 -4.07
CA GLY A 130 -14.81 -18.04 -4.46
C GLY A 130 -16.01 -17.19 -4.85
N ALA A 131 -16.26 -16.09 -4.15
CA ALA A 131 -17.37 -15.19 -4.47
C ALA A 131 -17.17 -14.40 -5.78
N VAL A 132 -15.93 -14.10 -6.16
CA VAL A 132 -15.61 -13.31 -7.38
C VAL A 132 -15.46 -14.20 -8.61
N ASP A 133 -15.08 -15.48 -8.48
CA ASP A 133 -14.94 -16.43 -9.58
C ASP A 133 -16.25 -16.65 -10.37
N THR A 134 -17.40 -16.35 -9.76
CA THR A 134 -18.72 -16.47 -10.41
C THR A 134 -19.12 -15.24 -11.23
N ILE A 135 -18.26 -14.20 -11.34
CA ILE A 135 -18.65 -12.90 -11.91
C ILE A 135 -17.82 -12.57 -13.15
N ASP A 136 -18.48 -12.47 -14.30
CA ASP A 136 -17.85 -12.21 -15.60
C ASP A 136 -17.45 -10.73 -15.83
N LYS A 137 -18.07 -9.77 -15.13
CA LYS A 137 -17.84 -8.33 -15.37
C LYS A 137 -16.99 -7.68 -14.29
N ASN A 138 -15.78 -7.22 -14.67
CA ASN A 138 -14.85 -6.46 -13.81
C ASN A 138 -14.49 -7.16 -12.49
N PRO A 139 -14.04 -8.43 -12.48
CA PRO A 139 -13.78 -9.19 -11.25
C PRO A 139 -12.74 -8.49 -10.36
N CYS A 140 -11.70 -7.88 -10.92
CA CYS A 140 -10.68 -7.15 -10.16
C CYS A 140 -11.23 -5.93 -9.39
N TYR A 141 -12.17 -5.18 -9.98
CA TYR A 141 -12.79 -4.04 -9.29
C TYR A 141 -13.64 -4.50 -8.11
N LEU A 142 -14.44 -5.55 -8.33
CA LEU A 142 -15.30 -6.10 -7.29
C LEU A 142 -14.48 -6.72 -6.16
N CYS A 143 -13.47 -7.50 -6.49
CA CYS A 143 -12.52 -8.07 -5.53
C CYS A 143 -11.90 -6.96 -4.66
N ALA A 144 -11.37 -5.89 -5.27
CA ALA A 144 -10.78 -4.78 -4.55
C ALA A 144 -11.79 -4.07 -3.63
N ARG A 145 -13.05 -3.94 -4.06
CA ARG A 145 -14.13 -3.33 -3.28
C ARG A 145 -14.53 -4.21 -2.09
N MET A 146 -14.71 -5.52 -2.31
CA MET A 146 -15.04 -6.48 -1.26
C MET A 146 -13.90 -6.56 -0.22
N ARG A 147 -12.66 -6.71 -0.68
CA ARG A 147 -11.48 -6.73 0.18
C ARG A 147 -11.43 -5.52 1.09
N ARG A 148 -11.69 -4.33 0.56
CA ARG A 148 -11.70 -3.10 1.36
C ARG A 148 -12.81 -3.09 2.39
N GLY A 149 -14.02 -3.56 2.06
CA GLY A 149 -15.15 -3.69 3.00
C GLY A 149 -14.82 -4.62 4.16
N HIS A 150 -14.26 -5.80 3.87
CA HIS A 150 -13.83 -6.76 4.90
C HIS A 150 -12.70 -6.23 5.77
N LEU A 151 -11.71 -5.51 5.19
CA LEU A 151 -10.65 -4.88 5.95
C LEU A 151 -11.18 -3.84 6.95
N TYR A 152 -12.14 -3.00 6.53
CA TYR A 152 -12.76 -2.03 7.43
C TYR A 152 -13.55 -2.71 8.55
N ALA A 153 -14.36 -3.71 8.20
CA ALA A 153 -15.16 -4.44 9.19
C ALA A 153 -14.25 -5.06 10.27
N ARG A 154 -13.22 -5.79 9.82
CA ARG A 154 -12.31 -6.47 10.76
C ARG A 154 -11.46 -5.49 11.57
N ALA A 155 -10.96 -4.42 10.96
CA ALA A 155 -10.22 -3.38 11.69
C ALA A 155 -11.07 -2.75 12.79
N ARG A 156 -12.36 -2.45 12.50
CA ARG A 156 -13.30 -1.91 13.50
C ARG A 156 -13.57 -2.88 14.64
N GLU A 157 -13.74 -4.18 14.36
CA GLU A 157 -13.90 -5.22 15.38
C GLU A 157 -12.69 -5.30 16.32
N LEU A 158 -11.49 -5.01 15.81
CA LEU A 158 -10.24 -4.95 16.57
C LEU A 158 -10.03 -3.61 17.28
N GLY A 159 -11.01 -2.72 17.26
CA GLY A 159 -10.94 -1.40 17.90
C GLY A 159 -10.11 -0.36 17.13
N CYS A 160 -9.72 -0.64 15.89
CA CYS A 160 -8.99 0.32 15.07
C CYS A 160 -9.93 1.42 14.54
N ASN A 161 -9.44 2.67 14.51
CA ASN A 161 -10.13 3.79 13.90
C ASN A 161 -9.56 4.15 12.51
N LYS A 162 -8.45 3.53 12.11
CA LYS A 162 -7.82 3.75 10.79
C LYS A 162 -7.40 2.45 10.13
N ILE A 163 -7.42 2.44 8.80
CA ILE A 163 -6.75 1.43 7.98
C ILE A 163 -5.64 2.10 7.15
N ALA A 164 -4.45 1.51 7.13
CA ALA A 164 -3.32 1.98 6.34
C ALA A 164 -3.10 1.07 5.13
N LEU A 165 -2.99 1.66 3.94
CA LEU A 165 -2.73 0.97 2.69
C LEU A 165 -1.40 1.40 2.07
N GLY A 166 -0.63 0.43 1.56
CA GLY A 166 0.72 0.60 1.03
C GLY A 166 0.79 1.20 -0.38
N HIS A 167 -0.07 2.16 -0.71
CA HIS A 167 0.04 2.89 -1.98
C HIS A 167 1.15 3.93 -1.90
N HIS A 168 1.96 4.00 -2.95
CA HIS A 168 3.14 4.85 -3.02
C HIS A 168 3.01 5.96 -4.09
N TYR A 169 4.02 6.80 -4.23
CA TYR A 169 4.04 7.96 -5.15
C TYR A 169 3.70 7.59 -6.59
N ASP A 170 4.24 6.47 -7.09
CA ASP A 170 4.02 6.04 -8.48
C ASP A 170 2.56 5.65 -8.70
N ASP A 171 1.88 5.01 -7.73
CA ASP A 171 0.44 4.74 -7.79
C ASP A 171 -0.40 6.03 -7.90
N VAL A 172 0.05 7.09 -7.23
CA VAL A 172 -0.65 8.39 -7.23
C VAL A 172 -0.58 9.01 -8.62
N ILE A 173 0.61 9.12 -9.21
CA ILE A 173 0.78 9.73 -10.54
C ILE A 173 0.10 8.91 -11.64
N GLU A 174 0.15 7.58 -11.56
CA GLU A 174 -0.59 6.70 -12.46
C GLU A 174 -2.10 6.94 -12.34
N THR A 175 -2.63 7.08 -11.12
CA THR A 175 -4.06 7.34 -10.88
C THR A 175 -4.50 8.69 -11.45
N ILE A 176 -3.67 9.74 -11.32
CA ILE A 176 -3.96 11.06 -11.89
C ILE A 176 -4.08 10.96 -13.42
N LEU A 177 -3.08 10.39 -14.09
CA LEU A 177 -3.10 10.25 -15.54
C LEU A 177 -4.23 9.33 -16.02
N MET A 178 -4.49 8.23 -15.35
CA MET A 178 -5.64 7.37 -15.67
C MET A 178 -6.96 8.12 -15.54
N GLY A 179 -7.11 8.96 -14.51
CA GLY A 179 -8.30 9.82 -14.34
C GLY A 179 -8.50 10.74 -15.54
N MET A 180 -7.43 11.42 -15.98
CA MET A 180 -7.48 12.34 -17.14
C MET A 180 -7.73 11.60 -18.46
N LEU A 181 -6.95 10.55 -18.74
CA LEU A 181 -6.95 9.88 -20.05
C LEU A 181 -8.10 8.90 -20.26
N GLN A 182 -8.59 8.27 -19.18
CA GLN A 182 -9.62 7.22 -19.28
C GLN A 182 -10.99 7.68 -18.81
N SER A 183 -11.07 8.72 -17.97
CA SER A 183 -12.34 9.15 -17.36
C SER A 183 -12.65 10.64 -17.57
N GLY A 184 -11.74 11.41 -18.21
CA GLY A 184 -11.91 12.86 -18.40
C GLY A 184 -12.01 13.62 -17.07
N GLN A 185 -11.35 13.13 -16.00
CA GLN A 185 -11.43 13.70 -14.66
C GLN A 185 -10.05 14.00 -14.10
N LEU A 186 -9.84 15.23 -13.64
CA LEU A 186 -8.67 15.60 -12.86
C LEU A 186 -8.93 15.25 -11.39
N GLN A 187 -8.45 14.10 -10.96
CA GLN A 187 -8.60 13.61 -9.59
C GLN A 187 -7.39 12.77 -9.17
N THR A 188 -7.17 12.64 -7.88
CA THR A 188 -6.07 11.85 -7.34
C THR A 188 -6.56 10.80 -6.34
N MET A 189 -5.65 9.89 -6.03
CA MET A 189 -5.78 9.00 -4.88
C MET A 189 -5.46 9.82 -3.61
N MET A 190 -6.47 10.21 -2.84
CA MET A 190 -6.29 11.04 -1.65
C MET A 190 -5.39 10.37 -0.59
N PRO A 191 -4.48 11.10 0.07
CA PRO A 191 -3.61 10.56 1.12
C PRO A 191 -4.37 10.07 2.34
N LYS A 192 -5.57 10.62 2.61
CA LYS A 192 -6.52 10.13 3.60
C LYS A 192 -7.97 10.37 3.17
N LEU A 193 -8.85 9.52 3.66
CA LEU A 193 -10.29 9.55 3.37
C LEU A 193 -11.09 9.08 4.58
N HIS A 194 -12.17 9.78 4.91
CA HIS A 194 -13.20 9.20 5.78
C HIS A 194 -13.94 8.09 5.05
N SER A 195 -14.23 7.02 5.76
CA SER A 195 -15.06 5.94 5.20
C SER A 195 -16.53 6.35 5.18
N THR A 196 -17.16 6.23 4.03
CA THR A 196 -18.61 6.50 3.89
C THR A 196 -19.47 5.38 4.49
N ASN A 197 -18.98 4.14 4.45
CA ASN A 197 -19.71 2.95 4.90
C ASN A 197 -19.38 2.54 6.34
N PHE A 198 -18.30 3.07 6.92
CA PHE A 198 -17.84 2.77 8.26
C PHE A 198 -17.60 4.09 9.02
N PRO A 199 -18.66 4.70 9.59
CA PRO A 199 -18.54 5.95 10.32
C PRO A 199 -17.46 5.90 11.41
N GLY A 200 -16.68 6.97 11.54
CA GLY A 200 -15.57 7.06 12.47
C GLY A 200 -14.26 6.44 12.02
N MET A 201 -14.23 5.73 10.87
CA MET A 201 -13.00 5.16 10.32
C MET A 201 -12.41 6.02 9.20
N GLU A 202 -11.08 6.09 9.18
CA GLU A 202 -10.30 6.73 8.11
C GLU A 202 -9.43 5.70 7.35
N LEU A 203 -9.23 5.92 6.06
CA LEU A 203 -8.19 5.27 5.27
C LEU A 203 -7.00 6.22 5.12
N ILE A 204 -5.78 5.72 5.36
CA ILE A 204 -4.55 6.50 5.19
C ILE A 204 -3.56 5.81 4.25
N ARG A 205 -2.70 6.62 3.59
CA ARG A 205 -1.66 6.18 2.65
C ARG A 205 -0.32 6.83 3.01
N PRO A 206 0.39 6.29 4.00
CA PRO A 206 1.59 6.96 4.51
C PRO A 206 2.81 6.87 3.58
N MET A 207 2.81 5.96 2.60
CA MET A 207 3.87 5.86 1.60
C MET A 207 3.74 6.85 0.43
N TYR A 208 2.88 7.86 0.55
CA TYR A 208 2.48 8.79 -0.52
C TYR A 208 3.64 9.51 -1.21
N PHE A 209 4.77 9.69 -0.54
CA PHE A 209 5.99 10.32 -1.08
C PHE A 209 7.12 9.35 -1.38
N ILE A 210 6.92 8.05 -1.19
CA ILE A 210 7.93 7.02 -1.43
C ILE A 210 7.83 6.55 -2.89
N ARG A 211 8.98 6.38 -3.55
CA ARG A 211 9.06 5.87 -4.92
C ARG A 211 9.10 4.35 -4.93
N GLU A 212 8.42 3.73 -5.91
CA GLU A 212 8.45 2.28 -6.10
C GLU A 212 9.88 1.74 -6.27
N ALA A 213 10.72 2.46 -7.01
CA ALA A 213 12.11 2.10 -7.21
C ALA A 213 12.89 1.96 -5.89
N ASP A 214 12.59 2.81 -4.89
CA ASP A 214 13.24 2.77 -3.59
C ASP A 214 12.75 1.60 -2.75
N VAL A 215 11.47 1.25 -2.85
CA VAL A 215 10.91 0.02 -2.25
C VAL A 215 11.60 -1.21 -2.82
N CYS A 216 11.78 -1.27 -4.14
CA CYS A 216 12.47 -2.38 -4.80
C CYS A 216 13.94 -2.46 -4.36
N ARG A 217 14.67 -1.34 -4.28
CA ARG A 217 16.05 -1.31 -3.78
C ARG A 217 16.16 -1.81 -2.33
N TRP A 218 15.21 -1.43 -1.47
CA TRP A 218 15.18 -1.92 -0.09
C TRP A 218 14.90 -3.43 0.00
N ARG A 219 13.95 -3.93 -0.80
CA ARG A 219 13.66 -5.35 -0.94
C ARG A 219 14.93 -6.13 -1.30
N ASP A 220 15.61 -5.70 -2.36
CA ASP A 220 16.78 -6.38 -2.91
C ASP A 220 17.98 -6.35 -1.94
N TYR A 221 18.19 -5.22 -1.25
CA TYR A 221 19.23 -5.09 -0.22
C TYR A 221 19.04 -6.05 0.96
N ASN A 222 17.79 -6.36 1.31
CA ASN A 222 17.46 -7.24 2.42
C ASN A 222 17.22 -8.70 1.97
N ASP A 223 17.48 -9.04 0.71
CA ASP A 223 17.28 -10.37 0.13
C ASP A 223 15.87 -10.91 0.37
N LEU A 224 14.84 -10.05 0.23
CA LEU A 224 13.45 -10.38 0.49
C LEU A 224 12.75 -10.79 -0.81
N ARG A 225 11.92 -11.81 -0.73
CA ARG A 225 11.05 -12.25 -1.82
C ARG A 225 9.61 -12.12 -1.37
N PHE A 226 8.81 -11.35 -2.10
CA PHE A 226 7.41 -11.11 -1.79
C PHE A 226 6.50 -11.67 -2.87
N LEU A 227 5.23 -11.83 -2.55
CA LEU A 227 4.20 -12.12 -3.53
C LEU A 227 4.17 -10.99 -4.57
N GLN A 228 4.21 -11.35 -5.84
CA GLN A 228 3.98 -10.39 -6.92
C GLN A 228 2.49 -10.11 -7.08
N CYS A 229 1.68 -11.15 -7.13
CA CYS A 229 0.24 -11.12 -6.97
C CYS A 229 -0.26 -12.51 -6.56
N ALA A 230 -1.23 -12.56 -5.69
CA ALA A 230 -1.76 -13.81 -5.15
C ALA A 230 -3.15 -14.16 -5.70
N CYS A 231 -3.60 -13.48 -6.76
CA CYS A 231 -4.93 -13.65 -7.35
C CYS A 231 -4.87 -14.63 -8.51
N HIS A 232 -5.83 -15.56 -8.62
CA HIS A 232 -5.99 -16.46 -9.77
C HIS A 232 -6.12 -15.71 -11.11
N PHE A 233 -6.60 -14.47 -11.07
CA PHE A 233 -6.70 -13.60 -12.26
C PHE A 233 -5.38 -12.95 -12.69
N THR A 234 -4.26 -13.19 -11.97
CA THR A 234 -2.99 -12.52 -12.27
C THR A 234 -2.28 -13.05 -13.50
N GLU A 235 -2.48 -14.29 -13.83
CA GLU A 235 -1.93 -14.84 -15.08
C GLU A 235 -2.48 -14.07 -16.29
N THR A 236 -3.71 -13.57 -16.20
CA THR A 236 -4.35 -12.75 -17.25
C THR A 236 -4.13 -11.24 -17.07
N CYS A 237 -3.89 -10.74 -15.85
CA CYS A 237 -3.72 -9.29 -15.60
C CYS A 237 -2.32 -8.75 -15.89
N TRP A 238 -1.28 -9.60 -15.89
CA TRP A 238 0.12 -9.20 -16.07
C TRP A 238 0.72 -9.65 -17.41
N THR A 239 0.01 -10.49 -18.16
CA THR A 239 0.45 -10.90 -19.49
C THR A 239 0.24 -9.77 -20.50
N VAL A 240 1.25 -9.53 -21.31
CA VAL A 240 1.12 -8.79 -22.56
C VAL A 240 0.18 -9.61 -23.44
N ARG A 241 -0.87 -9.02 -23.99
CA ARG A 241 -1.73 -9.69 -24.96
C ARG A 241 -0.91 -10.13 -26.17
N GLU A 242 -1.39 -11.11 -26.93
CA GLU A 242 -0.73 -11.61 -28.13
C GLU A 242 -0.41 -10.51 -29.16
N ASP A 243 -1.18 -9.41 -29.15
CA ASP A 243 -0.98 -8.20 -29.97
C ASP A 243 0.09 -7.24 -29.42
N GLY A 244 0.79 -7.59 -28.33
CA GLY A 244 1.79 -6.74 -27.69
C GLY A 244 1.22 -5.62 -26.81
N SER A 245 -0.10 -5.49 -26.70
CA SER A 245 -0.74 -4.48 -25.85
C SER A 245 -0.68 -4.85 -24.37
N ALA A 246 -0.62 -3.85 -23.48
CA ALA A 246 -0.63 -4.08 -22.04
C ALA A 246 -1.98 -4.61 -21.58
N ALA A 247 -1.97 -5.68 -20.77
CA ALA A 247 -3.20 -6.30 -20.27
C ALA A 247 -4.01 -5.39 -19.34
N SER A 248 -3.40 -4.33 -18.78
CA SER A 248 -4.10 -3.39 -17.90
C SER A 248 -3.83 -1.93 -18.25
N LYS A 249 -4.85 -1.08 -18.08
CA LYS A 249 -4.76 0.38 -18.26
C LYS A 249 -3.67 1.04 -17.40
N ARG A 250 -3.41 0.47 -16.23
CA ARG A 250 -2.33 0.93 -15.35
C ARG A 250 -0.95 0.68 -15.97
N MET A 251 -0.74 -0.47 -16.61
CA MET A 251 0.52 -0.78 -17.30
C MET A 251 0.75 0.15 -18.50
N GLU A 252 -0.30 0.45 -19.27
CA GLU A 252 -0.24 1.43 -20.37
C GLU A 252 0.20 2.80 -19.83
N THR A 253 -0.45 3.26 -18.75
CA THR A 253 -0.13 4.55 -18.12
C THR A 253 1.30 4.58 -17.59
N LYS A 254 1.77 3.50 -16.96
CA LYS A 254 3.15 3.38 -16.46
C LYS A 254 4.17 3.48 -17.61
N ARG A 255 3.91 2.82 -18.74
CA ARG A 255 4.75 2.93 -19.96
C ARG A 255 4.75 4.35 -20.52
N LEU A 256 3.58 5.00 -20.60
CA LEU A 256 3.46 6.38 -21.06
C LEU A 256 4.28 7.34 -20.18
N ILE A 257 4.20 7.23 -18.86
CA ILE A 257 5.00 8.04 -17.94
C ILE A 257 6.49 7.82 -18.19
N ALA A 258 6.93 6.57 -18.38
CA ALA A 258 8.31 6.25 -18.65
C ALA A 258 8.80 6.84 -19.99
N GLU A 259 7.95 6.87 -21.02
CA GLU A 259 8.29 7.53 -22.31
C GLU A 259 8.39 9.04 -22.14
N LEU A 260 7.42 9.68 -21.51
CA LEU A 260 7.42 11.12 -21.25
C LEU A 260 8.66 11.55 -20.44
N LYS A 261 9.12 10.71 -19.51
CA LYS A 261 10.30 10.98 -18.69
C LYS A 261 11.59 11.05 -19.49
N LYS A 262 11.68 10.39 -20.66
CA LYS A 262 12.87 10.47 -21.52
C LYS A 262 13.12 11.88 -22.07
N THR A 263 12.05 12.63 -22.31
CA THR A 263 12.11 14.01 -22.84
C THR A 263 11.97 15.07 -21.77
N ASN A 264 11.25 14.76 -20.69
CA ASN A 264 11.03 15.70 -19.57
C ASN A 264 11.32 15.01 -18.23
N PRO A 265 12.50 15.22 -17.60
CA PRO A 265 12.84 14.61 -16.32
C PRO A 265 11.94 15.03 -15.16
N PHE A 266 11.19 16.12 -15.30
CA PHE A 266 10.27 16.64 -14.28
C PHE A 266 8.84 16.15 -14.42
N VAL A 267 8.52 15.35 -15.44
CA VAL A 267 7.14 14.97 -15.76
C VAL A 267 6.42 14.32 -14.57
N GLU A 268 7.07 13.39 -13.87
CA GLU A 268 6.48 12.71 -12.72
C GLU A 268 6.14 13.70 -11.59
N SER A 269 7.04 14.64 -11.30
CA SER A 269 6.80 15.67 -10.28
C SER A 269 5.73 16.67 -10.70
N ASN A 270 5.64 16.99 -11.98
CA ASN A 270 4.63 17.89 -12.52
C ASN A 270 3.23 17.25 -12.45
N ILE A 271 3.10 15.98 -12.84
CA ILE A 271 1.85 15.24 -12.69
C ILE A 271 1.42 15.21 -11.21
N PHE A 272 2.34 14.89 -10.31
CA PHE A 272 2.03 14.85 -8.88
C PHE A 272 1.55 16.19 -8.33
N LYS A 273 2.22 17.28 -8.71
CA LYS A 273 1.92 18.63 -8.23
C LYS A 273 0.62 19.19 -8.83
N SER A 274 0.25 18.78 -10.03
CA SER A 274 -0.89 19.36 -10.78
C SER A 274 -2.20 19.31 -9.99
N VAL A 275 -2.45 18.25 -9.23
CA VAL A 275 -3.68 18.09 -8.43
C VAL A 275 -3.66 18.84 -7.10
N GLY A 276 -2.50 19.37 -6.69
CA GLY A 276 -2.36 20.21 -5.50
C GLY A 276 -2.14 21.71 -5.84
N ASN A 277 -2.12 22.05 -7.13
CA ASN A 277 -1.89 23.40 -7.64
C ASN A 277 -2.87 23.72 -8.78
N VAL A 278 -4.17 23.52 -8.48
CA VAL A 278 -5.26 23.82 -9.43
C VAL A 278 -5.64 25.28 -9.28
N ASN A 279 -5.55 26.03 -10.39
CA ASN A 279 -6.11 27.38 -10.45
C ASN A 279 -7.58 27.30 -10.88
N ILE A 280 -8.49 27.53 -9.94
CA ILE A 280 -9.93 27.40 -10.15
C ILE A 280 -10.45 28.42 -11.17
N ASP A 281 -9.87 29.63 -11.22
CA ASP A 281 -10.29 30.71 -12.12
C ASP A 281 -10.08 30.36 -13.60
N THR A 282 -9.28 29.36 -13.88
CA THR A 282 -8.94 28.92 -15.24
C THR A 282 -9.50 27.52 -15.61
N VAL A 283 -10.46 27.01 -14.83
CA VAL A 283 -11.15 25.74 -15.14
C VAL A 283 -12.62 26.03 -15.51
N LEU A 284 -13.12 25.30 -16.52
CA LEU A 284 -14.49 25.49 -17.01
C LEU A 284 -15.56 25.09 -15.99
N ALA A 285 -15.27 24.09 -15.16
CA ALA A 285 -16.14 23.64 -14.09
C ALA A 285 -15.40 22.73 -13.11
N TYR A 286 -15.86 22.70 -11.86
CA TYR A 286 -15.40 21.76 -10.84
C TYR A 286 -16.57 21.19 -10.03
N LYS A 287 -16.33 20.08 -9.33
CA LYS A 287 -17.33 19.49 -8.41
C LYS A 287 -16.84 19.61 -6.98
N LYS A 288 -17.71 20.13 -6.11
CA LYS A 288 -17.47 20.19 -4.66
C LYS A 288 -18.71 19.66 -3.94
N ASN A 289 -18.54 18.68 -3.05
CA ASN A 289 -19.64 18.03 -2.31
C ASN A 289 -20.78 17.50 -3.21
N GLY A 290 -20.43 16.98 -4.39
CA GLY A 290 -21.40 16.48 -5.37
C GLY A 290 -22.06 17.56 -6.25
N ILE A 291 -21.90 18.83 -5.92
CA ILE A 291 -22.43 19.98 -6.67
C ILE A 291 -21.42 20.37 -7.75
N ARG A 292 -21.89 20.62 -8.97
CA ARG A 292 -21.08 21.12 -10.07
C ARG A 292 -21.15 22.66 -10.06
N HIS A 293 -19.99 23.29 -10.07
CA HIS A 293 -19.81 24.72 -10.23
C HIS A 293 -19.26 25.01 -11.62
N SER A 294 -19.80 26.02 -12.28
CA SER A 294 -19.39 26.48 -13.62
C SER A 294 -18.71 27.85 -13.48
N PHE A 295 -17.72 28.14 -14.32
CA PHE A 295 -17.12 29.47 -14.40
C PHE A 295 -18.13 30.58 -14.70
N LEU A 296 -19.26 30.24 -15.35
CA LEU A 296 -20.34 31.21 -15.65
C LEU A 296 -21.03 31.76 -14.39
N GLU A 297 -21.02 31.01 -13.29
CA GLU A 297 -21.61 31.46 -12.00
C GLU A 297 -20.93 32.74 -11.50
N ASP A 298 -19.60 32.82 -11.61
CA ASP A 298 -18.84 34.00 -11.20
C ASP A 298 -18.78 35.07 -12.31
N TYR A 299 -18.70 34.64 -13.58
CA TYR A 299 -18.59 35.53 -14.74
C TYR A 299 -19.82 36.40 -14.95
N GLU A 300 -21.02 35.88 -14.72
CA GLU A 300 -22.28 36.60 -14.88
C GLU A 300 -22.63 37.52 -13.68
N THR A 301 -21.94 37.33 -12.54
CA THR A 301 -22.12 38.17 -11.35
C THR A 301 -21.19 39.38 -11.29
N GLU A 302 -20.14 39.42 -12.09
CA GLU A 302 -19.27 40.59 -12.26
C GLU A 302 -19.90 41.52 -13.30
N GLU A 303 -20.86 42.37 -12.90
CA GLU A 303 -21.26 43.52 -13.74
C GLU A 303 -20.02 44.45 -13.84
N PRO A 304 -19.59 44.83 -15.06
CA PRO A 304 -18.53 45.80 -15.20
C PRO A 304 -18.99 47.16 -14.64
N GLU A 305 -18.21 47.68 -13.64
CA GLU A 305 -18.33 49.09 -13.18
C GLU A 305 -18.12 50.09 -14.33
#